data_876ff2cac674f9a8ecc54e2f1d0b04e7
#
_entry.id   876ff2cac674f9a8ecc54e2f1d0b04e7
#
_cell.length_a   1.000
_cell.length_b   1.000
_cell.length_c   1.000
_cell.angle_alpha   90.00
_cell.angle_beta   90.00
_cell.angle_gamma   90.00
#
_symmetry.space_group_name_H-M   'P 1'
#
loop_
_entity.id
_entity.type
_entity.pdbx_description
1 polymer ?
#
loop_
_entity_poly.entity_id
_entity_poly.type
_entity_poly.pdbx_seq_one_letter_code
_entity_poly.pdbx_strand_id
1 'polypeptide(L)'
;MRNLIMIIFLFSSGLLAGDVSDVKGLIKEHWSAQNEKNWQGVVSTLHSGGTMNGDSNGSFWYRQESTVKAITNNQVAGNRFDFNPRYIEVDVLEKGKYAVAYYYLVGTYTINGVTKSDYRTRVCQVLVKEGKKWKVKSGSFTPLHSGSGIPD
;
A
#
# COMPACT_ATOMS: atom_id res chain seq x y z
N MET A 1 -14.18 -42.82 23.97
CA MET A 1 -13.30 -42.29 22.93
C MET A 1 -14.10 -41.30 22.01
N ARG A 2 -14.41 -40.07 22.51
CA ARG A 2 -15.24 -39.09 21.74
C ARG A 2 -15.01 -37.65 22.11
N ASN A 3 -13.76 -37.23 22.41
CA ASN A 3 -13.47 -35.83 22.79
C ASN A 3 -12.17 -35.29 22.16
N LEU A 4 -11.76 -35.72 20.97
CA LEU A 4 -10.48 -35.27 20.36
C LEU A 4 -10.61 -34.52 19.02
N ILE A 5 -11.82 -34.15 18.58
CA ILE A 5 -12.01 -33.55 17.25
C ILE A 5 -12.27 -32.02 17.29
N MET A 6 -12.43 -31.42 18.47
CA MET A 6 -12.93 -30.03 18.57
C MET A 6 -11.84 -28.95 18.72
N ILE A 7 -10.55 -29.28 18.68
CA ILE A 7 -9.47 -28.31 18.94
C ILE A 7 -8.80 -27.76 17.67
N ILE A 8 -9.04 -28.35 16.47
CA ILE A 8 -8.28 -27.99 15.26
C ILE A 8 -8.84 -26.75 14.52
N PHE A 9 -10.11 -26.37 14.74
CA PHE A 9 -10.74 -25.26 14.00
C PHE A 9 -10.46 -23.84 14.53
N LEU A 10 -9.94 -23.69 15.74
CA LEU A 10 -9.67 -22.38 16.35
C LEU A 10 -8.34 -21.73 15.90
N PHE A 11 -7.41 -22.50 15.34
CA PHE A 11 -6.10 -21.97 14.94
C PHE A 11 -6.05 -21.28 13.57
N SER A 12 -7.02 -21.52 12.69
CA SER A 12 -6.99 -20.95 11.34
C SER A 12 -7.46 -19.50 11.27
N SER A 13 -8.41 -19.11 12.10
CA SER A 13 -8.96 -17.73 12.09
C SER A 13 -8.00 -16.69 12.69
N GLY A 14 -7.23 -17.05 13.71
CA GLY A 14 -6.27 -16.13 14.33
C GLY A 14 -5.08 -15.76 13.45
N LEU A 15 -4.70 -16.64 12.52
CA LEU A 15 -3.57 -16.39 11.62
C LEU A 15 -3.96 -15.56 10.37
N LEU A 16 -5.21 -15.63 9.93
CA LEU A 16 -5.74 -14.75 8.87
C LEU A 16 -5.92 -13.32 9.40
N ALA A 17 -6.41 -13.18 10.63
CA ALA A 17 -6.52 -11.89 11.29
C ALA A 17 -5.14 -11.21 11.45
N GLY A 18 -4.07 -11.97 11.67
CA GLY A 18 -2.69 -11.49 11.69
C GLY A 18 -2.24 -10.94 10.34
N ASP A 19 -2.42 -11.70 9.25
CA ASP A 19 -2.04 -11.25 7.90
C ASP A 19 -2.80 -9.98 7.48
N VAL A 20 -4.10 -9.88 7.76
CA VAL A 20 -4.91 -8.67 7.49
C VAL A 20 -4.37 -7.46 8.27
N SER A 21 -4.10 -7.63 9.56
CA SER A 21 -3.56 -6.57 10.42
C SER A 21 -2.18 -6.12 9.94
N ASP A 22 -1.30 -7.06 9.60
CA ASP A 22 0.06 -6.79 9.13
C ASP A 22 0.05 -6.02 7.80
N VAL A 23 -0.82 -6.40 6.86
CA VAL A 23 -0.98 -5.69 5.59
C VAL A 23 -1.52 -4.28 5.80
N LYS A 24 -2.55 -4.09 6.65
CA LYS A 24 -3.07 -2.75 6.99
C LYS A 24 -1.99 -1.89 7.65
N GLY A 25 -1.17 -2.47 8.51
CA GLY A 25 -0.02 -1.82 9.14
C GLY A 25 1.02 -1.37 8.11
N LEU A 26 1.41 -2.26 7.21
CA LEU A 26 2.35 -1.95 6.12
C LEU A 26 1.89 -0.77 5.25
N ILE A 27 0.60 -0.73 4.88
CA ILE A 27 0.06 0.36 4.05
C ILE A 27 0.18 1.71 4.79
N LYS A 28 -0.15 1.75 6.06
CA LYS A 28 -0.02 2.96 6.88
C LYS A 28 1.44 3.38 7.03
N GLU A 29 2.35 2.43 7.29
CA GLU A 29 3.79 2.67 7.37
C GLU A 29 4.34 3.24 6.06
N HIS A 30 3.94 2.68 4.91
CA HIS A 30 4.35 3.15 3.59
C HIS A 30 4.02 4.63 3.38
N TRP A 31 2.77 5.02 3.63
CA TRP A 31 2.32 6.40 3.40
C TRP A 31 2.86 7.38 4.45
N SER A 32 3.04 6.95 5.72
CA SER A 32 3.73 7.75 6.74
C SER A 32 5.18 8.04 6.31
N ALA A 33 5.91 7.00 5.90
CA ALA A 33 7.28 7.17 5.41
C ALA A 33 7.36 8.09 4.18
N GLN A 34 6.38 8.00 3.26
CA GLN A 34 6.28 8.89 2.09
C GLN A 34 6.07 10.35 2.52
N ASN A 35 5.16 10.61 3.45
CA ASN A 35 4.86 11.95 3.96
C ASN A 35 6.07 12.57 4.66
N GLU A 36 6.80 11.79 5.41
CA GLU A 36 8.02 12.19 6.14
C GLU A 36 9.26 12.28 5.23
N LYS A 37 9.15 11.87 3.96
CA LYS A 37 10.28 11.71 3.04
C LYS A 37 11.35 10.75 3.56
N ASN A 38 10.94 9.81 4.38
CA ASN A 38 11.76 8.70 4.83
C ASN A 38 11.87 7.64 3.72
N TRP A 39 12.71 7.92 2.72
CA TRP A 39 12.83 7.08 1.52
C TRP A 39 13.33 5.67 1.83
N GLN A 40 14.14 5.51 2.85
CA GLN A 40 14.55 4.19 3.33
C GLN A 40 13.36 3.43 3.92
N GLY A 41 12.48 4.11 4.64
CA GLY A 41 11.21 3.58 5.13
C GLY A 41 10.30 3.16 3.97
N VAL A 42 10.13 4.02 2.95
CA VAL A 42 9.36 3.67 1.74
C VAL A 42 9.92 2.41 1.08
N VAL A 43 11.24 2.35 0.81
CA VAL A 43 11.90 1.18 0.20
C VAL A 43 11.68 -0.07 1.04
N SER A 44 11.70 0.05 2.37
CA SER A 44 11.51 -1.08 3.28
C SER A 44 10.14 -1.75 3.14
N THR A 45 9.14 -1.04 2.64
CA THR A 45 7.79 -1.57 2.40
C THR A 45 7.60 -2.19 1.00
N LEU A 46 8.52 -1.97 0.09
CA LEU A 46 8.46 -2.47 -1.28
C LEU A 46 9.13 -3.85 -1.42
N HIS A 47 8.67 -4.64 -2.39
CA HIS A 47 9.29 -5.92 -2.73
C HIS A 47 10.69 -5.71 -3.29
N SER A 48 11.68 -6.49 -2.85
CA SER A 48 13.10 -6.32 -3.21
C SER A 48 13.39 -6.42 -4.72
N GLY A 49 12.62 -7.23 -5.44
CA GLY A 49 12.69 -7.35 -6.91
C GLY A 49 11.94 -6.25 -7.67
N GLY A 50 11.63 -5.12 -7.03
CA GLY A 50 10.90 -4.01 -7.62
C GLY A 50 9.39 -4.19 -7.69
N THR A 51 8.70 -3.12 -8.08
CA THR A 51 7.25 -3.03 -8.19
C THR A 51 6.79 -2.75 -9.62
N MET A 52 5.54 -3.09 -9.93
CA MET A 52 4.84 -2.70 -11.17
C MET A 52 3.71 -1.75 -10.79
N ASN A 53 3.69 -0.55 -11.33
CA ASN A 53 2.75 0.47 -10.92
C ASN A 53 2.01 1.10 -12.11
N GLY A 54 0.77 1.51 -11.88
CA GLY A 54 0.02 2.43 -12.72
C GLY A 54 -0.36 3.64 -11.89
N ASP A 55 0.07 4.83 -12.29
CA ASP A 55 -0.16 6.06 -11.52
C ASP A 55 -1.53 6.70 -11.77
N SER A 56 -1.86 7.70 -10.98
CA SER A 56 -3.13 8.44 -11.09
C SER A 56 -3.18 9.47 -12.24
N ASN A 57 -2.11 9.60 -13.02
CA ASN A 57 -2.05 10.47 -14.19
C ASN A 57 -2.38 9.72 -15.49
N GLY A 58 -2.65 8.41 -15.39
CA GLY A 58 -2.98 7.58 -16.53
C GLY A 58 -1.76 7.09 -17.32
N SER A 59 -0.57 7.13 -16.73
CA SER A 59 0.62 6.57 -17.34
C SER A 59 0.44 5.08 -17.59
N PHE A 60 1.05 4.59 -18.68
CA PHE A 60 1.15 3.16 -18.89
C PHE A 60 1.90 2.49 -17.73
N TRP A 61 1.64 1.22 -17.48
CA TRP A 61 2.29 0.44 -16.43
C TRP A 61 3.81 0.54 -16.54
N TYR A 62 4.47 0.84 -15.41
CA TYR A 62 5.92 0.99 -15.35
C TYR A 62 6.52 0.18 -14.20
N ARG A 63 7.75 -0.27 -14.41
CA ARG A 63 8.56 -0.89 -13.37
C ARG A 63 9.30 0.16 -12.58
N GLN A 64 9.34 -0.01 -11.27
CA GLN A 64 10.15 0.81 -10.38
C GLN A 64 11.05 -0.09 -9.54
N GLU A 65 12.34 0.20 -9.53
CA GLU A 65 13.28 -0.44 -8.62
C GLU A 65 13.01 -0.01 -7.18
N SER A 66 13.11 -0.96 -6.24
CA SER A 66 12.95 -0.69 -4.82
C SER A 66 14.27 -0.24 -4.20
N THR A 67 14.80 0.87 -4.68
CA THR A 67 16.02 1.52 -4.17
C THR A 67 15.75 2.98 -3.85
N VAL A 68 16.45 3.51 -2.85
CA VAL A 68 16.32 4.94 -2.50
C VAL A 68 16.63 5.81 -3.71
N LYS A 69 17.67 5.48 -4.48
CA LYS A 69 18.05 6.19 -5.70
C LYS A 69 16.91 6.25 -6.71
N ALA A 70 16.27 5.11 -7.00
CA ALA A 70 15.17 5.05 -7.97
C ALA A 70 13.94 5.85 -7.52
N ILE A 71 13.61 5.81 -6.21
CA ILE A 71 12.48 6.55 -5.65
C ILE A 71 12.74 8.06 -5.63
N THR A 72 13.98 8.47 -5.38
CA THR A 72 14.32 9.89 -5.25
C THR A 72 14.78 10.54 -6.55
N ASN A 73 14.90 9.81 -7.63
CA ASN A 73 15.46 10.30 -8.89
C ASN A 73 14.75 11.58 -9.42
N ASN A 74 13.44 11.70 -9.18
CA ASN A 74 12.63 12.85 -9.58
C ASN A 74 12.21 13.74 -8.40
N GLN A 75 12.84 13.58 -7.22
CA GLN A 75 12.50 14.38 -6.06
C GLN A 75 13.30 15.68 -6.04
N VAL A 76 12.61 16.77 -5.77
CA VAL A 76 13.22 18.09 -5.54
C VAL A 76 12.92 18.57 -4.12
N ALA A 77 13.74 19.47 -3.60
CA ALA A 77 13.68 19.93 -2.20
C ALA A 77 12.29 20.48 -1.80
N GLY A 78 11.57 21.12 -2.73
CA GLY A 78 10.24 21.68 -2.50
C GLY A 78 9.08 20.67 -2.51
N ASN A 79 9.32 19.41 -2.90
CA ASN A 79 8.24 18.40 -2.90
C ASN A 79 7.72 18.16 -1.48
N ARG A 80 6.39 18.06 -1.34
CA ARG A 80 5.72 17.79 -0.07
C ARG A 80 4.61 16.77 -0.31
N PHE A 81 4.34 15.95 0.70
CA PHE A 81 3.31 14.91 0.66
C PHE A 81 2.56 14.92 1.98
N ASP A 82 1.25 14.77 1.90
CA ASP A 82 0.35 14.57 3.02
C ASP A 82 -0.76 13.63 2.55
N PHE A 83 -0.44 12.35 2.51
CA PHE A 83 -1.31 11.28 2.07
C PHE A 83 -1.89 10.51 3.25
N ASN A 84 -3.19 10.24 3.18
CA ASN A 84 -3.92 9.51 4.20
C ASN A 84 -4.68 8.33 3.55
N PRO A 85 -4.26 7.09 3.81
CA PRO A 85 -5.01 5.92 3.37
C PRO A 85 -6.25 5.73 4.25
N ARG A 86 -7.44 5.62 3.63
CA ARG A 86 -8.73 5.45 4.29
C ARG A 86 -9.44 4.19 3.83
N TYR A 87 -10.23 3.58 4.72
CA TYR A 87 -11.07 2.40 4.42
C TYR A 87 -10.26 1.25 3.80
N ILE A 88 -9.17 0.87 4.49
CA ILE A 88 -8.30 -0.20 4.01
C ILE A 88 -9.00 -1.55 4.21
N GLU A 89 -9.33 -2.19 3.11
CA GLU A 89 -9.81 -3.57 3.06
C GLU A 89 -8.73 -4.48 2.48
N VAL A 90 -8.63 -5.69 3.03
CA VAL A 90 -7.59 -6.64 2.66
C VAL A 90 -8.22 -8.00 2.39
N ASP A 91 -7.95 -8.52 1.21
CA ASP A 91 -8.29 -9.89 0.82
C ASP A 91 -7.01 -10.74 0.79
N VAL A 92 -6.93 -11.72 1.67
CA VAL A 92 -5.80 -12.65 1.75
C VAL A 92 -6.08 -13.82 0.81
N LEU A 93 -5.48 -13.80 -0.37
CA LEU A 93 -5.68 -14.81 -1.42
C LEU A 93 -5.04 -16.15 -1.06
N GLU A 94 -3.84 -16.10 -0.45
CA GLU A 94 -3.15 -17.26 0.08
C GLU A 94 -2.44 -16.88 1.38
N LYS A 95 -2.82 -17.56 2.46
CA LYS A 95 -2.32 -17.29 3.81
C LYS A 95 -0.81 -17.26 3.87
N GLY A 96 -0.28 -16.15 4.39
CA GLY A 96 1.15 -15.94 4.55
C GLY A 96 1.93 -15.78 3.24
N LYS A 97 1.25 -15.60 2.08
CA LYS A 97 1.94 -15.48 0.80
C LYS A 97 1.46 -14.30 -0.05
N TYR A 98 0.15 -14.20 -0.31
CA TYR A 98 -0.41 -13.23 -1.24
C TYR A 98 -1.65 -12.56 -0.66
N ALA A 99 -1.74 -11.25 -0.86
CA ALA A 99 -2.92 -10.46 -0.50
C ALA A 99 -3.16 -9.36 -1.53
N VAL A 100 -4.40 -8.89 -1.59
CA VAL A 100 -4.78 -7.67 -2.29
C VAL A 100 -5.37 -6.70 -1.28
N ALA A 101 -4.96 -5.44 -1.35
CA ALA A 101 -5.52 -4.38 -0.53
C ALA A 101 -6.22 -3.35 -1.41
N TYR A 102 -7.37 -2.89 -0.94
CA TYR A 102 -8.22 -1.88 -1.56
C TYR A 102 -8.42 -0.75 -0.57
N TYR A 103 -8.19 0.48 -1.00
CA TYR A 103 -8.40 1.64 -0.13
C TYR A 103 -8.52 2.93 -0.92
N TYR A 104 -8.97 3.99 -0.27
CA TYR A 104 -8.85 5.34 -0.79
C TYR A 104 -7.56 5.99 -0.29
N LEU A 105 -6.86 6.66 -1.20
CA LEU A 105 -5.75 7.52 -0.84
C LEU A 105 -6.18 8.96 -1.09
N VAL A 106 -6.24 9.74 -0.03
CA VAL A 106 -6.65 11.15 -0.07
C VAL A 106 -5.55 12.03 0.50
N GLY A 107 -5.54 13.30 0.13
CA GLY A 107 -4.60 14.24 0.73
C GLY A 107 -4.19 15.38 -0.18
N THR A 108 -2.99 15.87 0.07
CA THR A 108 -2.37 16.98 -0.65
C THR A 108 -0.95 16.60 -1.04
N TYR A 109 -0.51 17.04 -2.21
CA TYR A 109 0.90 16.98 -2.54
C TYR A 109 1.36 18.23 -3.29
N THR A 110 2.65 18.53 -3.17
CA THR A 110 3.34 19.51 -4.00
C THR A 110 4.49 18.80 -4.71
N ILE A 111 4.52 18.84 -6.03
CA ILE A 111 5.59 18.27 -6.86
C ILE A 111 6.02 19.35 -7.87
N ASN A 112 7.32 19.64 -7.93
CA ASN A 112 7.88 20.65 -8.82
C ASN A 112 7.19 22.02 -8.71
N GLY A 113 6.81 22.42 -7.49
CA GLY A 113 6.13 23.67 -7.22
C GLY A 113 4.63 23.71 -7.51
N VAL A 114 4.07 22.63 -8.08
CA VAL A 114 2.63 22.51 -8.35
C VAL A 114 1.96 21.77 -7.19
N THR A 115 0.97 22.41 -6.56
CA THR A 115 0.20 21.84 -5.46
C THR A 115 -1.15 21.33 -5.94
N LYS A 116 -1.48 20.08 -5.56
CA LYS A 116 -2.81 19.50 -5.67
C LYS A 116 -3.35 19.28 -4.26
N SER A 117 -4.35 20.08 -3.88
CA SER A 117 -4.90 20.11 -2.52
C SER A 117 -6.06 19.14 -2.28
N ASP A 118 -6.61 18.54 -3.33
CA ASP A 118 -7.71 17.57 -3.25
C ASP A 118 -7.35 16.32 -4.05
N TYR A 119 -6.31 15.64 -3.60
CA TYR A 119 -5.90 14.38 -4.20
C TYR A 119 -6.79 13.25 -3.69
N ARG A 120 -7.45 12.55 -4.61
CA ARG A 120 -8.34 11.43 -4.30
C ARG A 120 -8.15 10.32 -5.32
N THR A 121 -7.81 9.13 -4.85
CA THR A 121 -7.68 7.94 -5.69
C THR A 121 -8.26 6.71 -5.01
N ARG A 122 -8.75 5.78 -5.83
CA ARG A 122 -8.92 4.39 -5.41
C ARG A 122 -7.61 3.67 -5.68
N VAL A 123 -7.15 2.94 -4.69
CA VAL A 123 -5.90 2.19 -4.78
C VAL A 123 -6.21 0.70 -4.68
N CYS A 124 -5.62 -0.08 -5.59
CA CYS A 124 -5.54 -1.52 -5.50
C CYS A 124 -4.06 -1.90 -5.47
N GLN A 125 -3.64 -2.58 -4.42
CA GLN A 125 -2.26 -3.06 -4.28
C GLN A 125 -2.21 -4.56 -4.13
N VAL A 126 -1.29 -5.19 -4.85
CA VAL A 126 -0.91 -6.58 -4.65
C VAL A 126 0.26 -6.63 -3.68
N LEU A 127 0.12 -7.45 -2.65
CA LEU A 127 1.14 -7.65 -1.64
C LEU A 127 1.60 -9.11 -1.64
N VAL A 128 2.88 -9.28 -1.39
CA VAL A 128 3.50 -10.60 -1.27
C VAL A 128 4.30 -10.66 0.03
N LYS A 129 4.40 -11.84 0.62
CA LYS A 129 5.24 -12.03 1.80
C LYS A 129 6.66 -12.39 1.37
N GLU A 130 7.63 -11.55 1.75
CA GLU A 130 9.06 -11.74 1.51
C GLU A 130 9.73 -12.04 2.85
N GLY A 131 10.13 -13.29 3.05
CA GLY A 131 10.53 -13.78 4.36
C GLY A 131 9.37 -13.71 5.36
N LYS A 132 9.53 -12.92 6.43
CA LYS A 132 8.49 -12.74 7.46
C LYS A 132 7.67 -11.45 7.28
N LYS A 133 7.95 -10.62 6.27
CA LYS A 133 7.34 -9.31 6.09
C LYS A 133 6.51 -9.23 4.83
N TRP A 134 5.34 -8.60 4.93
CA TRP A 134 4.57 -8.22 3.76
C TRP A 134 5.28 -7.10 2.99
N LYS A 135 5.13 -7.09 1.66
CA LYS A 135 5.75 -6.13 0.75
C LYS A 135 4.79 -5.76 -0.37
N VAL A 136 4.78 -4.52 -0.77
CA VAL A 136 4.05 -4.08 -1.97
C VAL A 136 4.76 -4.59 -3.21
N LYS A 137 4.04 -5.32 -4.06
CA LYS A 137 4.53 -5.86 -5.34
C LYS A 137 4.01 -5.09 -6.54
N SER A 138 2.79 -4.59 -6.44
CA SER A 138 2.17 -3.81 -7.50
C SER A 138 1.17 -2.82 -6.92
N GLY A 139 0.97 -1.69 -7.59
CA GLY A 139 -0.03 -0.69 -7.20
C GLY A 139 -0.70 -0.07 -8.42
N SER A 140 -2.03 0.08 -8.35
CA SER A 140 -2.83 0.82 -9.32
C SER A 140 -3.57 1.94 -8.61
N PHE A 141 -3.46 3.15 -9.16
CA PHE A 141 -4.02 4.38 -8.62
C PHE A 141 -5.02 4.95 -9.62
N THR A 142 -6.31 4.79 -9.35
CA THR A 142 -7.38 5.31 -10.22
C THR A 142 -7.88 6.63 -9.67
N PRO A 143 -7.75 7.76 -10.39
CA PRO A 143 -8.23 9.05 -9.93
C PRO A 143 -9.74 9.03 -9.76
N LEU A 144 -10.24 9.73 -8.73
CA LEU A 144 -11.65 9.97 -8.53
C LEU A 144 -11.99 11.37 -9.03
N HIS A 145 -13.13 11.49 -9.70
CA HIS A 145 -13.65 12.78 -10.12
C HIS A 145 -14.20 13.57 -8.91
N SER A 146 -14.22 14.89 -9.01
CA SER A 146 -14.88 15.74 -8.03
C SER A 146 -16.35 15.34 -7.91
N GLY A 147 -16.86 15.20 -6.69
CA GLY A 147 -18.22 14.72 -6.44
C GLY A 147 -18.35 13.19 -6.30
N SER A 148 -17.29 12.41 -6.53
CA SER A 148 -17.26 11.01 -6.12
C SER A 148 -17.28 10.95 -4.60
N GLY A 149 -18.37 10.43 -4.02
CA GLY A 149 -18.50 10.30 -2.58
C GLY A 149 -17.49 9.30 -2.02
N ILE A 150 -16.47 9.80 -1.33
CA ILE A 150 -15.75 9.00 -0.36
C ILE A 150 -16.53 9.19 0.93
N PRO A 151 -16.98 8.13 1.61
CA PRO A 151 -17.64 8.27 2.90
C PRO A 151 -16.77 9.04 3.87
N ASP A 152 -17.39 9.90 4.70
CA ASP A 152 -16.68 10.67 5.74
C ASP A 152 -16.20 9.78 6.89
#